data_699c03dca6f83626a99c07be6c24b4bd
#
_entry.id   699c03dca6f83626a99c07be6c24b4bd
#
_cell.length_a   1.000
_cell.length_b   1.000
_cell.length_c   1.000
_cell.angle_alpha   90.00
_cell.angle_beta   90.00
_cell.angle_gamma   90.00
#
_symmetry.space_group_name_H-M   'P 1'
#
loop_
_entity.id
_entity.type
_entity.pdbx_description
1 polymer ?
#
loop_
_entity_poly.entity_id
_entity_poly.type
_entity_poly.pdbx_seq_one_letter_code
_entity_poly.pdbx_strand_id
1 'polypeptide(L)'
;MKISVLQHDLKSHLPQRKGDATPITRNLDPLAHPFSRARERTRALNAAKIERMFSKPFVASLEGHIDGVYTLATKAGDLETITSGSGDGEIIVHDLVTHRHLLKVPGAHKGTVSAITYANGPRLLSCGVDRTVKLWDASLTSDEEETIAHAPLNVFPGKVAFNAIDHHKTDQLFATASNIVQLWDETKSSPVSDLTFPTSNETVTALRFNLSESSILATTGTDRTLTLYDIRTGKAERRLVMQMRANALAWSPTFPTTLLLASEDHNLYTFDVRSLTNPTQIYKGHVAAVMSCGWSPTGQEFVSGGWDRTVRIWKEGEGSKPVVYTGKRMQRVFATTYTQDARFILSGSDDGNVRLWKARASEKLGVVEGRERASKEYRDRLRERWSMDKEVGRIERQQNLPVAVKKAGQLKRTMLDARAVKEERRRKHTRAGASKPKAERKKVVVAEQT
;
A
#
# COMPACT_ATOMS: atom_id res chain seq x y z
N MET A 1 5.61 -61.64 20.65
CA MET A 1 5.73 -61.27 19.23
C MET A 1 6.19 -59.82 19.13
N LYS A 2 7.38 -59.55 18.62
CA LYS A 2 7.82 -58.15 18.35
C LYS A 2 7.39 -57.82 16.93
N ILE A 3 6.42 -56.93 16.79
CA ILE A 3 5.97 -56.43 15.49
C ILE A 3 6.79 -55.16 15.19
N SER A 4 7.66 -55.24 14.20
CA SER A 4 8.36 -54.08 13.66
C SER A 4 7.60 -53.58 12.43
N VAL A 5 7.19 -52.33 12.48
CA VAL A 5 6.54 -51.64 11.37
C VAL A 5 7.59 -50.86 10.60
N LEU A 6 7.71 -51.12 9.31
CA LEU A 6 8.54 -50.34 8.41
C LEU A 6 7.77 -49.04 8.07
N GLN A 7 8.20 -47.93 8.57
CA GLN A 7 7.60 -46.65 8.26
C GLN A 7 8.52 -45.87 7.33
N HIS A 8 8.03 -45.54 6.14
CA HIS A 8 8.73 -44.69 5.18
C HIS A 8 8.38 -43.25 5.44
N ASP A 9 9.38 -42.44 5.85
CA ASP A 9 9.23 -40.99 6.00
C ASP A 9 9.92 -40.31 4.82
N LEU A 10 9.11 -39.76 3.92
CA LEU A 10 9.57 -38.98 2.74
C LEU A 10 10.51 -37.85 3.10
N LYS A 11 10.33 -37.22 4.28
CA LYS A 11 11.16 -36.07 4.72
C LYS A 11 12.58 -36.50 5.06
N SER A 12 12.81 -37.70 5.53
CA SER A 12 14.15 -38.21 5.83
C SER A 12 15.01 -38.51 4.61
N HIS A 13 14.36 -38.65 3.43
CA HIS A 13 15.02 -38.95 2.17
C HIS A 13 15.15 -37.75 1.22
N LEU A 14 14.63 -36.59 1.62
CA LEU A 14 14.80 -35.34 0.84
C LEU A 14 16.22 -34.81 1.03
N PRO A 15 16.90 -34.37 -0.06
CA PRO A 15 18.21 -33.76 0.05
C PRO A 15 18.12 -32.48 0.86
N GLN A 16 18.89 -32.40 1.93
CA GLN A 16 18.95 -31.24 2.82
C GLN A 16 20.18 -30.39 2.47
N ARG A 17 20.03 -29.08 2.56
CA ARG A 17 21.17 -28.17 2.40
C ARG A 17 22.04 -28.20 3.65
N LYS A 18 23.34 -27.98 3.47
CA LYS A 18 24.29 -27.83 4.59
C LYS A 18 23.80 -26.71 5.53
N GLY A 19 23.54 -27.05 6.80
CA GLY A 19 23.01 -26.10 7.80
C GLY A 19 21.51 -26.20 8.06
N ASP A 20 20.75 -27.01 7.31
CA ASP A 20 19.35 -27.25 7.61
C ASP A 20 19.21 -28.15 8.85
N ALA A 21 18.14 -27.92 9.62
CA ALA A 21 17.86 -28.71 10.81
C ALA A 21 17.46 -30.12 10.42
N THR A 22 18.18 -31.12 10.98
CA THR A 22 17.81 -32.52 10.77
C THR A 22 16.46 -32.84 11.42
N PRO A 23 15.53 -33.49 10.70
CA PRO A 23 14.23 -33.85 11.27
C PRO A 23 14.43 -34.90 12.36
N ILE A 24 13.88 -34.67 13.54
CA ILE A 24 13.86 -35.63 14.64
C ILE A 24 12.63 -36.51 14.48
N THR A 25 12.83 -37.82 14.36
CA THR A 25 11.73 -38.78 14.35
C THR A 25 11.06 -38.83 15.72
N ARG A 26 9.74 -38.59 15.77
CA ARG A 26 8.95 -38.65 17.00
C ARG A 26 7.95 -39.76 16.90
N ASN A 27 7.74 -40.48 18.01
CA ASN A 27 6.61 -41.37 18.13
C ASN A 27 5.32 -40.55 18.11
N LEU A 28 4.43 -40.79 17.15
CA LEU A 28 3.16 -40.11 16.95
C LEU A 28 1.98 -40.79 17.64
N ASP A 29 2.23 -41.88 18.38
CA ASP A 29 1.18 -42.62 19.08
C ASP A 29 0.50 -41.69 20.13
N PRO A 30 -0.84 -41.44 20.01
CA PRO A 30 -1.59 -40.64 20.96
C PRO A 30 -1.58 -41.18 22.38
N LEU A 31 -1.47 -42.49 22.53
CA LEU A 31 -1.43 -43.16 23.84
C LEU A 31 -0.13 -42.87 24.59
N ALA A 32 0.98 -42.73 23.88
CA ALA A 32 2.27 -42.36 24.48
C ALA A 32 2.34 -40.89 24.91
N HIS A 33 1.39 -40.06 24.45
CA HIS A 33 1.39 -38.60 24.72
C HIS A 33 0.02 -38.07 25.16
N PRO A 34 -0.51 -38.46 26.35
CA PRO A 34 -1.88 -38.14 26.76
C PRO A 34 -2.18 -36.61 26.82
N PHE A 35 -1.17 -35.77 27.02
CA PHE A 35 -1.32 -34.30 27.08
C PHE A 35 -0.80 -33.60 25.83
N SER A 36 -0.68 -34.28 24.71
CA SER A 36 -0.10 -33.72 23.49
C SER A 36 -0.83 -32.44 23.03
N ARG A 37 -2.17 -32.43 23.03
CA ARG A 37 -3.01 -31.29 22.63
C ARG A 37 -2.87 -30.10 23.58
N ALA A 38 -2.83 -30.33 24.88
CA ALA A 38 -2.63 -29.26 25.88
C ALA A 38 -1.23 -28.64 25.77
N ARG A 39 -0.20 -29.47 25.57
CA ARG A 39 1.18 -28.98 25.32
C ARG A 39 1.29 -28.21 24.01
N GLU A 40 0.61 -28.63 22.96
CA GLU A 40 0.59 -27.93 21.67
C GLU A 40 -0.07 -26.55 21.82
N ARG A 41 -1.20 -26.47 22.54
CA ARG A 41 -1.85 -25.19 22.85
C ARG A 41 -0.94 -24.22 23.61
N THR A 42 -0.25 -24.70 24.65
CA THR A 42 0.70 -23.85 25.40
C THR A 42 1.87 -23.39 24.53
N ARG A 43 2.37 -24.23 23.62
CA ARG A 43 3.39 -23.84 22.65
C ARG A 43 2.85 -22.81 21.66
N ALA A 44 1.61 -22.93 21.20
CA ALA A 44 0.97 -21.93 20.33
C ALA A 44 0.81 -20.58 21.04
N LEU A 45 0.37 -20.58 22.32
CA LEU A 45 0.32 -19.36 23.14
C LEU A 45 1.70 -18.72 23.32
N ASN A 46 2.71 -19.52 23.59
CA ASN A 46 4.08 -19.01 23.72
C ASN A 46 4.60 -18.49 22.36
N ALA A 47 4.30 -19.15 21.24
CA ALA A 47 4.65 -18.68 19.91
C ALA A 47 4.03 -17.31 19.61
N ALA A 48 2.74 -17.11 19.91
CA ALA A 48 2.06 -15.83 19.75
C ALA A 48 2.65 -14.73 20.65
N LYS A 49 3.01 -15.06 21.91
CA LYS A 49 3.68 -14.11 22.82
C LYS A 49 5.07 -13.73 22.34
N ILE A 50 5.87 -14.68 21.86
CA ILE A 50 7.21 -14.46 21.32
C ILE A 50 7.14 -13.56 20.09
N GLU A 51 6.21 -13.82 19.16
CA GLU A 51 6.00 -13.00 17.98
C GLU A 51 5.72 -11.54 18.36
N ARG A 52 4.87 -11.31 19.36
CA ARG A 52 4.57 -9.96 19.87
C ARG A 52 5.75 -9.31 20.56
N MET A 53 6.53 -10.06 21.32
CA MET A 53 7.69 -9.55 22.03
C MET A 53 8.80 -9.09 21.08
N PHE A 54 9.00 -9.81 19.97
CA PHE A 54 9.96 -9.45 18.92
C PHE A 54 9.40 -8.53 17.85
N SER A 55 8.15 -8.09 17.98
CA SER A 55 7.51 -7.16 17.04
C SER A 55 8.12 -5.75 17.16
N LYS A 56 9.15 -5.48 16.34
CA LYS A 56 9.82 -4.17 16.20
C LYS A 56 9.72 -3.76 14.72
N PRO A 57 8.63 -3.08 14.32
CA PRO A 57 8.41 -2.75 12.91
C PRO A 57 9.34 -1.66 12.38
N PHE A 58 9.68 -0.68 13.19
CA PHE A 58 10.51 0.46 12.79
C PHE A 58 11.97 0.04 12.59
N VAL A 59 12.53 0.43 11.46
CA VAL A 59 13.95 0.18 11.09
C VAL A 59 14.75 1.47 11.20
N ALA A 60 14.42 2.46 10.37
CA ALA A 60 15.16 3.71 10.27
C ALA A 60 14.24 4.88 9.87
N SER A 61 14.75 6.07 10.07
CA SER A 61 14.17 7.32 9.57
C SER A 61 15.17 7.94 8.60
N LEU A 62 14.75 8.21 7.39
CA LEU A 62 15.52 8.94 6.39
C LEU A 62 15.13 10.40 6.54
N GLU A 63 16.07 11.20 7.01
CA GLU A 63 15.90 12.62 7.27
C GLU A 63 16.43 13.42 6.07
N GLY A 64 16.14 14.69 5.96
CA GLY A 64 16.70 15.56 4.92
C GLY A 64 15.74 16.63 4.41
N HIS A 65 14.45 16.37 4.40
CA HIS A 65 13.45 17.37 4.05
C HIS A 65 13.09 18.26 5.24
N ILE A 66 12.81 19.53 4.97
CA ILE A 66 12.40 20.54 5.95
C ILE A 66 10.87 20.48 6.12
N ASP A 67 10.15 20.34 5.03
CA ASP A 67 8.68 20.26 5.00
C ASP A 67 8.20 18.82 4.78
N GLY A 68 6.88 18.62 4.84
CA GLY A 68 6.27 17.31 4.72
C GLY A 68 6.57 16.57 3.41
N VAL A 69 6.71 15.26 3.48
CA VAL A 69 6.95 14.40 2.31
C VAL A 69 5.60 13.99 1.70
N TYR A 70 5.31 14.50 0.51
CA TYR A 70 4.04 14.27 -0.19
C TYR A 70 4.07 13.07 -1.14
N THR A 71 5.22 12.75 -1.70
CA THR A 71 5.34 11.69 -2.69
C THR A 71 6.56 10.82 -2.47
N LEU A 72 6.43 9.54 -2.81
CA LEU A 72 7.47 8.54 -2.79
C LEU A 72 7.43 7.75 -4.09
N ALA A 73 8.60 7.50 -4.67
CA ALA A 73 8.75 6.68 -5.86
C ALA A 73 9.87 5.66 -5.68
N THR A 74 9.64 4.44 -6.15
CA THR A 74 10.63 3.37 -6.22
C THR A 74 10.93 3.06 -7.67
N LYS A 75 12.20 2.85 -8.00
CA LYS A 75 12.64 2.46 -9.33
C LYS A 75 12.36 0.97 -9.53
N ALA A 76 11.78 0.61 -10.66
CA ALA A 76 11.56 -0.78 -11.02
C ALA A 76 12.91 -1.52 -11.19
N GLY A 77 13.04 -2.67 -10.52
CA GLY A 77 14.27 -3.48 -10.56
C GLY A 77 15.39 -3.02 -9.63
N ASP A 78 15.23 -1.91 -8.90
CA ASP A 78 16.16 -1.42 -7.92
C ASP A 78 15.65 -1.71 -6.49
N LEU A 79 16.53 -2.26 -5.65
CA LEU A 79 16.22 -2.62 -4.27
C LEU A 79 16.79 -1.61 -3.27
N GLU A 80 17.71 -0.78 -3.68
CA GLU A 80 18.52 0.04 -2.80
C GLU A 80 18.05 1.49 -2.75
N THR A 81 17.50 2.01 -3.85
CA THR A 81 17.17 3.43 -3.94
C THR A 81 15.69 3.73 -3.81
N ILE A 82 15.39 4.86 -3.18
CA ILE A 82 14.07 5.45 -3.11
C ILE A 82 14.15 6.96 -3.31
N THR A 83 13.16 7.51 -4.00
CA THR A 83 13.04 8.95 -4.20
C THR A 83 11.87 9.49 -3.40
N SER A 84 12.10 10.61 -2.73
CA SER A 84 11.11 11.37 -1.98
C SER A 84 10.99 12.80 -2.49
N GLY A 85 9.77 13.32 -2.50
CA GLY A 85 9.49 14.71 -2.85
C GLY A 85 8.71 15.40 -1.74
N SER A 86 9.13 16.62 -1.45
CA SER A 86 8.69 17.42 -0.32
C SER A 86 7.84 18.63 -0.73
N GLY A 87 7.23 19.25 0.28
CA GLY A 87 6.47 20.48 0.17
C GLY A 87 7.30 21.72 -0.15
N ASP A 88 8.57 21.72 0.18
CA ASP A 88 9.55 22.80 -0.12
C ASP A 88 10.04 22.76 -1.57
N GLY A 89 9.61 21.80 -2.36
CA GLY A 89 10.03 21.66 -3.76
C GLY A 89 11.34 20.92 -3.93
N GLU A 90 11.88 20.30 -2.89
CA GLU A 90 13.08 19.48 -2.96
C GLU A 90 12.75 18.01 -3.33
N ILE A 91 13.68 17.40 -4.06
CA ILE A 91 13.67 15.96 -4.37
C ILE A 91 14.95 15.35 -3.83
N ILE A 92 14.82 14.26 -3.09
CA ILE A 92 15.97 13.53 -2.53
C ILE A 92 15.87 12.07 -2.92
N VAL A 93 16.98 11.52 -3.41
CA VAL A 93 17.17 10.08 -3.61
C VAL A 93 17.97 9.55 -2.43
N HIS A 94 17.41 8.58 -1.73
CA HIS A 94 18.01 7.96 -0.56
C HIS A 94 18.46 6.54 -0.87
N ASP A 95 19.55 6.14 -0.23
CA ASP A 95 19.96 4.75 -0.15
C ASP A 95 19.31 4.07 1.07
N LEU A 96 18.65 2.95 0.85
CA LEU A 96 18.01 2.15 1.90
C LEU A 96 19.00 1.34 2.73
N VAL A 97 20.20 1.08 2.23
CA VAL A 97 21.23 0.28 2.91
C VAL A 97 22.01 1.14 3.89
N THR A 98 22.56 2.24 3.41
CA THR A 98 23.39 3.16 4.22
C THR A 98 22.57 4.22 4.94
N HIS A 99 21.29 4.41 4.54
CA HIS A 99 20.38 5.45 5.04
C HIS A 99 20.89 6.88 4.76
N ARG A 100 21.70 7.06 3.71
CA ARG A 100 22.26 8.35 3.29
C ARG A 100 21.51 8.90 2.07
N HIS A 101 21.75 10.16 1.80
CA HIS A 101 21.33 10.80 0.55
C HIS A 101 22.33 10.46 -0.55
N LEU A 102 21.85 10.03 -1.71
CA LEU A 102 22.65 9.79 -2.90
C LEU A 102 22.62 11.00 -3.84
N LEU A 103 21.41 11.55 -4.03
CA LEU A 103 21.20 12.70 -4.89
C LEU A 103 20.22 13.66 -4.20
N LYS A 104 20.60 14.92 -4.17
CA LYS A 104 19.74 16.00 -3.70
C LYS A 104 19.50 17.01 -4.82
N VAL A 105 18.25 17.34 -5.08
CA VAL A 105 17.83 18.34 -6.05
C VAL A 105 17.12 19.47 -5.31
N PRO A 106 17.87 20.49 -4.84
CA PRO A 106 17.29 21.61 -4.13
C PRO A 106 16.50 22.49 -5.10
N GLY A 107 15.29 22.92 -4.68
CA GLY A 107 14.45 23.78 -5.49
C GLY A 107 14.06 23.19 -6.84
N ALA A 108 13.86 21.87 -6.90
CA ALA A 108 13.39 21.17 -8.11
C ALA A 108 12.11 21.81 -8.64
N HIS A 109 11.20 22.21 -7.75
CA HIS A 109 9.99 22.95 -8.09
C HIS A 109 9.82 24.19 -7.21
N LYS A 110 9.14 25.21 -7.73
CA LYS A 110 8.71 26.37 -6.95
C LYS A 110 7.40 26.05 -6.21
N GLY A 111 7.52 25.46 -5.02
CA GLY A 111 6.41 24.97 -4.21
C GLY A 111 6.38 23.43 -4.17
N THR A 112 5.25 22.89 -3.77
CA THR A 112 5.14 21.45 -3.47
C THR A 112 5.38 20.56 -4.69
N VAL A 113 6.18 19.51 -4.49
CA VAL A 113 6.30 18.38 -5.42
C VAL A 113 5.06 17.50 -5.24
N SER A 114 4.16 17.51 -6.21
CA SER A 114 2.89 16.80 -6.10
C SER A 114 3.05 15.31 -6.32
N ALA A 115 3.81 14.89 -7.32
CA ALA A 115 4.08 13.48 -7.58
C ALA A 115 5.42 13.29 -8.31
N ILE A 116 5.98 12.08 -8.12
CA ILE A 116 7.23 11.65 -8.73
C ILE A 116 7.01 10.25 -9.29
N THR A 117 7.61 9.99 -10.45
CA THR A 117 7.66 8.65 -11.06
C THR A 117 8.99 8.43 -11.77
N TYR A 118 9.42 7.20 -11.87
CA TYR A 118 10.56 6.85 -12.70
C TYR A 118 10.12 6.62 -14.15
N ALA A 119 10.89 7.15 -15.08
CA ALA A 119 10.81 6.82 -16.49
C ALA A 119 11.63 5.55 -16.79
N ASN A 120 11.66 5.15 -18.04
CA ASN A 120 12.49 4.03 -18.47
C ASN A 120 13.99 4.33 -18.27
N GLY A 121 14.66 3.53 -17.45
CA GLY A 121 16.08 3.70 -17.11
C GLY A 121 16.31 4.55 -15.84
N PRO A 122 17.41 5.30 -15.75
CA PRO A 122 17.75 6.08 -14.57
C PRO A 122 17.11 7.48 -14.54
N ARG A 123 16.08 7.71 -15.35
CA ARG A 123 15.45 9.02 -15.47
C ARG A 123 14.28 9.14 -14.52
N LEU A 124 14.14 10.31 -13.92
CA LEU A 124 13.10 10.65 -12.95
C LEU A 124 12.21 11.78 -13.50
N LEU A 125 10.92 11.59 -13.46
CA LEU A 125 9.92 12.62 -13.74
C LEU A 125 9.32 13.13 -12.45
N SER A 126 9.25 14.45 -12.32
CA SER A 126 8.61 15.13 -11.20
C SER A 126 7.60 16.15 -11.70
N CYS A 127 6.49 16.29 -10.99
CA CYS A 127 5.53 17.34 -11.25
C CYS A 127 5.24 18.15 -9.98
N GLY A 128 4.91 19.42 -10.15
CA GLY A 128 4.66 20.32 -9.04
C GLY A 128 3.53 21.33 -9.28
N VAL A 129 3.26 22.09 -8.25
CA VAL A 129 2.28 23.18 -8.27
C VAL A 129 2.73 24.34 -9.15
N ASP A 130 4.02 24.43 -9.47
CA ASP A 130 4.61 25.42 -10.36
C ASP A 130 4.22 25.29 -11.84
N ARG A 131 3.27 24.40 -12.17
CA ARG A 131 2.77 24.11 -13.51
C ARG A 131 3.81 23.54 -14.46
N THR A 132 4.86 22.92 -13.93
CA THR A 132 5.89 22.28 -14.73
C THR A 132 6.02 20.80 -14.38
N VAL A 133 6.32 20.00 -15.41
CA VAL A 133 6.86 18.67 -15.24
C VAL A 133 8.32 18.73 -15.64
N LYS A 134 9.20 18.11 -14.87
CA LYS A 134 10.64 18.12 -15.12
C LYS A 134 11.19 16.71 -15.20
N LEU A 135 12.06 16.50 -16.16
CA LEU A 135 12.80 15.27 -16.35
C LEU A 135 14.22 15.44 -15.81
N TRP A 136 14.63 14.56 -14.93
CA TRP A 136 15.94 14.58 -14.29
C TRP A 136 16.73 13.32 -14.63
N ASP A 137 18.03 13.44 -14.65
CA ASP A 137 18.92 12.29 -14.65
C ASP A 137 19.18 11.86 -13.20
N ALA A 138 18.78 10.66 -12.87
CA ALA A 138 19.03 10.02 -11.59
C ALA A 138 20.10 8.93 -11.72
N SER A 139 20.99 9.04 -12.72
CA SER A 139 22.18 8.20 -12.80
C SER A 139 23.10 8.57 -11.64
N LEU A 140 23.25 7.63 -10.71
CA LEU A 140 24.14 7.79 -9.56
C LEU A 140 25.57 7.54 -10.03
N THR A 141 26.41 8.55 -9.95
CA THR A 141 27.86 8.37 -10.12
C THR A 141 28.40 7.68 -8.87
N SER A 142 29.32 6.76 -9.06
CA SER A 142 29.91 5.92 -8.01
C SER A 142 30.78 6.65 -6.98
N ASP A 143 30.88 7.98 -7.07
CA ASP A 143 31.64 8.79 -6.15
C ASP A 143 30.85 9.00 -4.86
N GLU A 144 31.48 8.75 -3.73
CA GLU A 144 30.91 8.68 -2.37
C GLU A 144 30.34 10.01 -1.83
N GLU A 145 30.36 11.07 -2.62
CA GLU A 145 29.88 12.40 -2.24
C GLU A 145 28.43 12.62 -2.70
N GLU A 146 27.66 13.31 -1.88
CA GLU A 146 26.29 13.73 -2.21
C GLU A 146 26.29 14.52 -3.52
N THR A 147 25.70 13.95 -4.57
CA THR A 147 25.57 14.65 -5.85
C THR A 147 24.41 15.63 -5.79
N ILE A 148 24.66 16.86 -6.19
CA ILE A 148 23.64 17.89 -6.28
C ILE A 148 23.32 18.12 -7.76
N ALA A 149 22.12 17.76 -8.18
CA ALA A 149 21.64 18.03 -9.52
C ALA A 149 20.98 19.42 -9.58
N HIS A 150 21.46 20.28 -10.45
CA HIS A 150 20.98 21.66 -10.55
C HIS A 150 20.09 21.91 -11.78
N ALA A 151 20.19 21.12 -12.82
CA ALA A 151 19.47 21.36 -14.08
C ALA A 151 18.64 20.14 -14.52
N PRO A 152 17.37 20.32 -14.86
CA PRO A 152 16.57 19.26 -15.48
C PRO A 152 17.03 19.01 -16.92
N LEU A 153 16.93 17.75 -17.37
CA LEU A 153 17.17 17.37 -18.77
C LEU A 153 16.15 18.00 -19.69
N ASN A 154 14.89 18.00 -19.29
CA ASN A 154 13.80 18.58 -20.06
C ASN A 154 12.76 19.17 -19.11
N VAL A 155 12.02 20.21 -19.60
CA VAL A 155 10.94 20.88 -18.85
C VAL A 155 9.69 20.93 -19.73
N PHE A 156 8.58 20.43 -19.20
CA PHE A 156 7.28 20.41 -19.87
C PHE A 156 6.36 21.40 -19.17
N PRO A 157 6.07 22.57 -19.78
CA PRO A 157 5.21 23.57 -19.19
C PRO A 157 3.73 23.25 -19.39
N GLY A 158 2.96 23.33 -18.33
CA GLY A 158 1.51 23.20 -18.34
C GLY A 158 0.77 24.51 -18.11
N LYS A 159 -0.53 24.53 -18.39
CA LYS A 159 -1.41 25.67 -18.15
C LYS A 159 -1.84 25.77 -16.67
N VAL A 160 -1.99 24.64 -16.03
CA VAL A 160 -2.51 24.48 -14.65
C VAL A 160 -1.54 23.63 -13.83
N ALA A 161 -1.62 23.72 -12.51
CA ALA A 161 -0.83 22.90 -11.59
C ALA A 161 -1.09 21.41 -11.82
N PHE A 162 -0.04 20.61 -11.74
CA PHE A 162 -0.11 19.17 -11.86
C PHE A 162 -0.23 18.50 -10.48
N ASN A 163 -1.20 17.59 -10.34
CA ASN A 163 -1.46 16.88 -9.09
C ASN A 163 -0.82 15.50 -9.06
N ALA A 164 -0.77 14.82 -10.20
CA ALA A 164 -0.21 13.49 -10.30
C ALA A 164 0.46 13.26 -11.66
N ILE A 165 1.41 12.34 -11.68
CA ILE A 165 2.11 11.90 -12.88
C ILE A 165 2.34 10.40 -12.79
N ASP A 166 2.29 9.73 -13.93
CA ASP A 166 2.69 8.34 -14.06
C ASP A 166 3.29 8.08 -15.44
N HIS A 167 4.24 7.18 -15.52
CA HIS A 167 4.97 6.85 -16.74
C HIS A 167 4.48 5.53 -17.32
N HIS A 168 4.36 5.46 -18.64
CA HIS A 168 4.03 4.24 -19.33
C HIS A 168 5.16 3.20 -19.18
N LYS A 169 4.83 1.94 -19.01
CA LYS A 169 5.80 0.89 -18.67
C LYS A 169 6.83 0.62 -19.77
N THR A 170 6.43 0.68 -21.04
CA THR A 170 7.26 0.32 -22.19
C THR A 170 7.63 1.51 -23.08
N ASP A 171 6.69 2.40 -23.32
CA ASP A 171 6.84 3.49 -24.25
C ASP A 171 7.33 4.76 -23.54
N GLN A 172 7.96 5.66 -24.27
CA GLN A 172 8.42 6.96 -23.75
C GLN A 172 7.26 7.96 -23.63
N LEU A 173 6.17 7.50 -23.04
CA LEU A 173 4.97 8.28 -22.81
C LEU A 173 4.71 8.40 -21.32
N PHE A 174 4.25 9.57 -20.89
CA PHE A 174 3.79 9.78 -19.53
C PHE A 174 2.45 10.52 -19.53
N ALA A 175 1.67 10.29 -18.50
CA ALA A 175 0.40 10.96 -18.30
C ALA A 175 0.47 11.90 -17.10
N THR A 176 -0.19 13.04 -17.21
CA THR A 176 -0.29 14.03 -16.13
C THR A 176 -1.74 14.31 -15.79
N ALA A 177 -1.99 14.54 -14.51
CA ALA A 177 -3.28 14.93 -13.98
C ALA A 177 -3.26 16.40 -13.54
N SER A 178 -4.19 17.16 -14.10
CA SER A 178 -4.49 18.53 -13.71
C SER A 178 -6.02 18.69 -13.66
N ASN A 179 -6.59 19.70 -14.27
CA ASN A 179 -8.03 19.75 -14.59
C ASN A 179 -8.39 18.78 -15.72
N ILE A 180 -7.41 18.42 -16.51
CA ILE A 180 -7.51 17.54 -17.68
C ILE A 180 -6.41 16.49 -17.53
N VAL A 181 -6.64 15.31 -18.04
CA VAL A 181 -5.60 14.28 -18.17
C VAL A 181 -4.91 14.48 -19.51
N GLN A 182 -3.59 14.64 -19.48
CA GLN A 182 -2.78 14.88 -20.68
C GLN A 182 -1.76 13.78 -20.85
N LEU A 183 -1.61 13.32 -22.08
CA LEU A 183 -0.55 12.41 -22.49
C LEU A 183 0.58 13.20 -23.13
N TRP A 184 1.79 12.92 -22.70
CA TRP A 184 3.02 13.57 -23.13
C TRP A 184 4.01 12.54 -23.69
N ASP A 185 4.81 12.98 -24.61
CA ASP A 185 5.98 12.26 -25.09
C ASP A 185 7.24 12.92 -24.49
N GLU A 186 8.18 12.13 -23.96
CA GLU A 186 9.41 12.66 -23.35
C GLU A 186 10.23 13.53 -24.31
N THR A 187 10.05 13.36 -25.61
CA THR A 187 10.79 14.07 -26.65
C THR A 187 10.15 15.40 -27.07
N LYS A 188 8.86 15.61 -26.72
CA LYS A 188 8.07 16.78 -27.18
C LYS A 188 7.72 17.67 -26.01
N SER A 189 7.86 18.98 -26.20
CA SER A 189 7.50 19.99 -25.17
C SER A 189 5.99 20.29 -25.09
N SER A 190 5.18 19.71 -25.98
CA SER A 190 3.71 19.87 -26.00
C SER A 190 3.01 18.53 -25.79
N PRO A 191 1.81 18.51 -25.17
CA PRO A 191 1.05 17.29 -24.99
C PRO A 191 0.66 16.69 -26.33
N VAL A 192 0.70 15.36 -26.40
CA VAL A 192 0.31 14.60 -27.60
C VAL A 192 -1.21 14.54 -27.72
N SER A 193 -1.89 14.30 -26.61
CA SER A 193 -3.36 14.23 -26.58
C SER A 193 -3.92 14.64 -25.23
N ASP A 194 -5.11 15.21 -25.24
CA ASP A 194 -5.89 15.54 -24.06
C ASP A 194 -7.02 14.52 -23.91
N LEU A 195 -7.02 13.82 -22.76
CA LEU A 195 -8.06 12.87 -22.41
C LEU A 195 -9.09 13.57 -21.52
N THR A 196 -10.19 13.98 -22.09
CA THR A 196 -11.24 14.68 -21.34
C THR A 196 -12.53 13.88 -21.33
N PHE A 197 -13.20 13.93 -20.17
CA PHE A 197 -14.60 13.53 -20.12
C PHE A 197 -15.47 14.80 -20.25
N PRO A 198 -16.45 14.83 -21.17
CA PRO A 198 -17.14 16.07 -21.54
C PRO A 198 -17.84 16.83 -20.39
N THR A 199 -18.10 16.16 -19.27
CA THR A 199 -18.91 16.72 -18.17
C THR A 199 -18.11 17.06 -16.92
N SER A 200 -16.78 16.85 -16.87
CA SER A 200 -15.99 17.13 -15.69
C SER A 200 -15.16 18.40 -15.85
N ASN A 201 -15.47 19.40 -15.03
CA ASN A 201 -14.67 20.63 -14.88
C ASN A 201 -13.82 20.62 -13.60
N GLU A 202 -13.71 19.48 -12.92
CA GLU A 202 -13.05 19.38 -11.65
C GLU A 202 -11.66 18.75 -11.77
N THR A 203 -10.83 18.97 -10.74
CA THR A 203 -9.44 18.55 -10.76
C THR A 203 -9.29 17.04 -10.59
N VAL A 204 -8.42 16.43 -11.38
CA VAL A 204 -8.00 15.04 -11.24
C VAL A 204 -6.92 14.98 -10.17
N THR A 205 -7.07 14.08 -9.18
CA THR A 205 -6.20 14.00 -8.00
C THR A 205 -5.12 12.94 -8.13
N ALA A 206 -5.44 11.80 -8.73
CA ALA A 206 -4.48 10.73 -8.92
C ALA A 206 -4.71 10.00 -10.24
N LEU A 207 -3.65 9.47 -10.82
CA LEU A 207 -3.69 8.67 -12.03
C LEU A 207 -2.65 7.54 -11.95
N ARG A 208 -2.94 6.40 -12.58
CA ARG A 208 -2.02 5.27 -12.71
C ARG A 208 -2.30 4.46 -13.97
N PHE A 209 -1.23 4.13 -14.70
CA PHE A 209 -1.29 3.15 -15.77
C PHE A 209 -1.49 1.75 -15.23
N ASN A 210 -2.18 0.90 -15.99
CA ASN A 210 -2.26 -0.52 -15.65
C ASN A 210 -0.91 -1.18 -15.91
N LEU A 211 -0.49 -2.03 -14.96
CA LEU A 211 0.82 -2.69 -15.01
C LEU A 211 0.93 -3.77 -16.10
N SER A 212 -0.19 -4.39 -16.46
CA SER A 212 -0.23 -5.47 -17.47
C SER A 212 -0.75 -4.97 -18.82
N GLU A 213 -1.85 -4.22 -18.81
CA GLU A 213 -2.44 -3.60 -19.98
C GLU A 213 -2.14 -2.11 -19.98
N SER A 214 -0.98 -1.76 -20.45
CA SER A 214 -0.46 -0.39 -20.42
C SER A 214 -1.30 0.62 -21.22
N SER A 215 -2.20 0.16 -22.09
CA SER A 215 -3.19 0.99 -22.78
C SER A 215 -4.29 1.54 -21.88
N ILE A 216 -4.48 0.96 -20.67
CA ILE A 216 -5.52 1.39 -19.74
C ILE A 216 -4.95 2.34 -18.70
N LEU A 217 -5.57 3.50 -18.56
CA LEU A 217 -5.25 4.50 -17.55
C LEU A 217 -6.45 4.69 -16.62
N ALA A 218 -6.23 4.57 -15.31
CA ALA A 218 -7.24 4.89 -14.30
C ALA A 218 -6.96 6.24 -13.67
N THR A 219 -7.99 7.03 -13.45
CA THR A 219 -7.90 8.36 -12.82
C THR A 219 -8.98 8.56 -11.78
N THR A 220 -8.66 9.32 -10.74
CA THR A 220 -9.63 9.74 -9.73
C THR A 220 -9.69 11.26 -9.64
N GLY A 221 -10.88 11.81 -9.42
CA GLY A 221 -11.11 13.24 -9.37
C GLY A 221 -11.75 13.72 -8.06
N THR A 222 -11.72 15.03 -7.84
CA THR A 222 -12.41 15.71 -6.73
C THR A 222 -13.93 15.62 -6.87
N ASP A 223 -14.45 15.42 -8.06
CA ASP A 223 -15.85 15.15 -8.40
C ASP A 223 -16.36 13.78 -7.92
N ARG A 224 -15.57 13.06 -7.13
CA ARG A 224 -15.86 11.71 -6.62
C ARG A 224 -15.95 10.66 -7.73
N THR A 225 -15.33 10.91 -8.86
CA THR A 225 -15.33 9.98 -9.98
C THR A 225 -14.06 9.16 -10.04
N LEU A 226 -14.21 7.93 -10.51
CA LEU A 226 -13.17 7.06 -11.02
C LEU A 226 -13.43 6.90 -12.50
N THR A 227 -12.49 7.29 -13.36
CA THR A 227 -12.61 7.18 -14.80
C THR A 227 -11.53 6.27 -15.36
N LEU A 228 -11.90 5.42 -16.28
CA LEU A 228 -11.00 4.55 -17.02
C LEU A 228 -10.91 5.06 -18.46
N TYR A 229 -9.70 5.29 -18.92
CA TYR A 229 -9.39 5.72 -20.29
C TYR A 229 -8.64 4.61 -21.03
N ASP A 230 -8.97 4.45 -22.30
CA ASP A 230 -8.13 3.72 -23.24
C ASP A 230 -7.28 4.74 -24.03
N ILE A 231 -5.95 4.65 -23.87
CA ILE A 231 -4.98 5.56 -24.50
C ILE A 231 -5.00 5.40 -26.01
N ARG A 232 -5.21 4.17 -26.48
CA ARG A 232 -5.22 3.84 -27.91
C ARG A 232 -6.38 4.50 -28.64
N THR A 233 -7.54 4.57 -28.00
CA THR A 233 -8.74 5.21 -28.59
C THR A 233 -8.85 6.69 -28.22
N GLY A 234 -8.12 7.13 -27.17
CA GLY A 234 -8.19 8.48 -26.63
C GLY A 234 -9.52 8.79 -25.93
N LYS A 235 -10.32 7.77 -25.61
CA LYS A 235 -11.66 7.94 -25.03
C LYS A 235 -11.73 7.39 -23.61
N ALA A 236 -12.63 7.99 -22.83
CA ALA A 236 -13.06 7.42 -21.56
C ALA A 236 -14.04 6.28 -21.83
N GLU A 237 -13.71 5.08 -21.37
CA GLU A 237 -14.55 3.90 -21.54
C GLU A 237 -15.62 3.79 -20.47
N ARG A 238 -15.24 4.03 -19.21
CA ARG A 238 -16.15 3.90 -18.08
C ARG A 238 -15.89 4.98 -17.05
N ARG A 239 -16.95 5.50 -16.47
CA ARG A 239 -16.91 6.46 -15.38
C ARG A 239 -17.80 5.99 -14.24
N LEU A 240 -17.22 5.88 -13.07
CA LEU A 240 -17.88 5.51 -11.83
C LEU A 240 -18.00 6.73 -10.91
N VAL A 241 -19.21 7.04 -10.47
CA VAL A 241 -19.44 8.07 -9.47
C VAL A 241 -19.57 7.42 -8.08
N MET A 242 -18.65 7.75 -7.18
CA MET A 242 -18.64 7.24 -5.82
C MET A 242 -19.36 8.17 -4.85
N GLN A 243 -19.65 7.69 -3.64
CA GLN A 243 -20.26 8.50 -2.60
C GLN A 243 -19.31 9.57 -2.05
N MET A 244 -18.02 9.24 -1.93
CA MET A 244 -16.96 10.13 -1.49
C MET A 244 -15.77 10.05 -2.45
N ARG A 245 -14.93 11.09 -2.48
CA ARG A 245 -13.77 11.12 -3.37
C ARG A 245 -12.73 10.08 -2.98
N ALA A 246 -12.01 9.61 -3.98
CA ALA A 246 -10.80 8.80 -3.80
C ALA A 246 -9.57 9.71 -3.92
N ASN A 247 -8.64 9.56 -2.98
CA ASN A 247 -7.41 10.36 -2.92
C ASN A 247 -6.24 9.69 -3.66
N ALA A 248 -6.20 8.35 -3.66
CA ALA A 248 -5.16 7.59 -4.34
C ALA A 248 -5.72 6.31 -4.93
N LEU A 249 -5.03 5.80 -5.92
CA LEU A 249 -5.35 4.55 -6.60
C LEU A 249 -4.09 3.73 -6.86
N ALA A 250 -4.23 2.40 -6.92
CA ALA A 250 -3.14 1.49 -7.23
C ALA A 250 -3.67 0.23 -7.91
N TRP A 251 -3.01 -0.20 -8.97
CA TRP A 251 -3.31 -1.46 -9.66
C TRP A 251 -2.68 -2.64 -8.96
N SER A 252 -3.38 -3.77 -8.93
CA SER A 252 -2.81 -5.02 -8.43
C SER A 252 -1.74 -5.56 -9.38
N PRO A 253 -0.54 -5.95 -8.88
CA PRO A 253 0.49 -6.52 -9.73
C PRO A 253 0.18 -7.95 -10.18
N THR A 254 -0.67 -8.67 -9.46
CA THR A 254 -1.04 -10.07 -9.79
C THR A 254 -2.31 -10.15 -10.62
N PHE A 255 -3.30 -9.31 -10.34
CA PHE A 255 -4.59 -9.30 -11.03
C PHE A 255 -4.78 -7.98 -11.77
N PRO A 256 -4.59 -7.94 -13.10
CA PRO A 256 -4.67 -6.70 -13.88
C PRO A 256 -6.05 -6.04 -13.86
N THR A 257 -7.09 -6.79 -13.52
CA THR A 257 -8.46 -6.28 -13.41
C THR A 257 -8.79 -5.69 -12.05
N THR A 258 -7.91 -5.86 -11.04
CA THR A 258 -8.18 -5.38 -9.68
C THR A 258 -7.57 -4.02 -9.44
N LEU A 259 -8.40 -3.07 -9.06
CA LEU A 259 -8.02 -1.70 -8.71
C LEU A 259 -8.30 -1.45 -7.22
N LEU A 260 -7.31 -0.93 -6.52
CA LEU A 260 -7.41 -0.49 -5.12
C LEU A 260 -7.60 1.03 -5.08
N LEU A 261 -8.55 1.49 -4.29
CA LEU A 261 -8.84 2.90 -4.07
C LEU A 261 -8.74 3.25 -2.58
N ALA A 262 -8.09 4.37 -2.30
CA ALA A 262 -8.08 5.00 -0.98
C ALA A 262 -9.07 6.16 -0.94
N SER A 263 -10.06 6.10 -0.06
CA SER A 263 -11.15 7.08 -0.01
C SER A 263 -11.07 7.98 1.22
N GLU A 264 -11.67 9.14 1.10
CA GLU A 264 -11.82 10.13 2.17
C GLU A 264 -12.79 9.67 3.27
N ASP A 265 -13.66 8.69 3.00
CA ASP A 265 -14.58 8.11 3.98
C ASP A 265 -13.91 7.16 4.98
N HIS A 266 -12.58 7.14 5.04
CA HIS A 266 -11.73 6.34 5.93
C HIS A 266 -11.64 4.85 5.56
N ASN A 267 -12.15 4.46 4.39
CA ASN A 267 -12.13 3.08 3.92
C ASN A 267 -11.26 2.94 2.67
N LEU A 268 -10.82 1.71 2.42
CA LEU A 268 -10.26 1.34 1.13
C LEU A 268 -11.24 0.40 0.41
N TYR A 269 -11.22 0.46 -0.88
CA TYR A 269 -12.08 -0.32 -1.76
C TYR A 269 -11.28 -1.03 -2.82
N THR A 270 -11.57 -2.29 -3.04
CA THR A 270 -11.10 -2.99 -4.24
C THR A 270 -12.25 -3.12 -5.23
N PHE A 271 -11.98 -2.79 -6.49
CA PHE A 271 -12.93 -2.91 -7.60
C PHE A 271 -12.38 -3.88 -8.63
N ASP A 272 -13.28 -4.59 -9.28
CA ASP A 272 -12.99 -5.30 -10.51
C ASP A 272 -13.42 -4.39 -11.69
N VAL A 273 -12.48 -4.10 -12.60
CA VAL A 273 -12.72 -3.25 -13.77
C VAL A 273 -13.83 -3.80 -14.68
N ARG A 274 -14.02 -5.11 -14.68
CA ARG A 274 -15.10 -5.77 -15.46
C ARG A 274 -16.49 -5.45 -14.90
N SER A 275 -16.59 -5.23 -13.58
CA SER A 275 -17.85 -4.96 -12.88
C SER A 275 -17.66 -3.85 -11.84
N LEU A 276 -17.78 -2.62 -12.27
CA LEU A 276 -17.64 -1.43 -11.42
C LEU A 276 -18.87 -1.10 -10.59
N THR A 277 -19.99 -1.79 -10.81
CA THR A 277 -21.27 -1.53 -10.09
C THR A 277 -21.15 -1.62 -8.58
N ASN A 278 -20.26 -2.46 -8.08
CA ASN A 278 -20.05 -2.64 -6.63
C ASN A 278 -18.57 -2.95 -6.35
N PRO A 279 -18.00 -2.45 -5.23
CA PRO A 279 -16.68 -2.87 -4.81
C PRO A 279 -16.66 -4.37 -4.49
N THR A 280 -15.58 -5.03 -4.86
CA THR A 280 -15.35 -6.45 -4.55
C THR A 280 -15.21 -6.63 -3.03
N GLN A 281 -14.44 -5.74 -2.38
CA GLN A 281 -14.25 -5.75 -0.94
C GLN A 281 -14.12 -4.34 -0.37
N ILE A 282 -14.51 -4.18 0.89
CA ILE A 282 -14.36 -2.95 1.68
C ILE A 282 -13.43 -3.25 2.86
N TYR A 283 -12.37 -2.44 3.01
CA TYR A 283 -11.44 -2.53 4.12
C TYR A 283 -11.65 -1.37 5.08
N LYS A 284 -12.12 -1.71 6.28
CA LYS A 284 -12.46 -0.74 7.32
C LYS A 284 -11.44 -0.77 8.44
N GLY A 285 -10.96 0.39 8.83
CA GLY A 285 -10.02 0.45 9.95
C GLY A 285 -9.53 1.85 10.24
N HIS A 286 -9.19 2.66 9.24
CA HIS A 286 -8.78 4.04 9.45
C HIS A 286 -9.89 4.87 10.11
N VAL A 287 -9.46 5.87 10.88
CA VAL A 287 -10.34 6.77 11.61
C VAL A 287 -10.44 8.14 10.92
N ALA A 288 -9.47 8.45 10.07
CA ALA A 288 -9.44 9.65 9.25
C ALA A 288 -9.25 9.28 7.77
N ALA A 289 -9.24 10.28 6.88
CA ALA A 289 -9.06 10.11 5.45
C ALA A 289 -7.81 9.28 5.11
N VAL A 290 -7.94 8.37 4.16
CA VAL A 290 -6.82 7.62 3.61
C VAL A 290 -6.24 8.42 2.45
N MET A 291 -4.95 8.75 2.52
CA MET A 291 -4.29 9.60 1.54
C MET A 291 -3.55 8.82 0.46
N SER A 292 -2.96 7.69 0.85
CA SER A 292 -2.17 6.87 -0.08
C SER A 292 -2.46 5.39 0.09
N CYS A 293 -2.26 4.65 -0.98
CA CYS A 293 -2.30 3.20 -1.00
C CYS A 293 -1.27 2.66 -1.99
N GLY A 294 -0.72 1.49 -1.71
CA GLY A 294 0.24 0.82 -2.57
C GLY A 294 0.19 -0.68 -2.39
N TRP A 295 0.23 -1.43 -3.49
CA TRP A 295 0.34 -2.88 -3.44
C TRP A 295 1.77 -3.33 -3.14
N SER A 296 1.88 -4.44 -2.44
CA SER A 296 3.13 -5.20 -2.36
C SER A 296 3.43 -5.81 -3.73
N PRO A 297 4.69 -5.88 -4.16
CA PRO A 297 5.07 -6.58 -5.40
C PRO A 297 4.58 -8.03 -5.47
N THR A 298 4.36 -8.67 -4.33
CA THR A 298 3.78 -10.04 -4.26
C THR A 298 2.29 -10.11 -4.57
N GLY A 299 1.58 -8.97 -4.56
CA GLY A 299 0.13 -8.89 -4.78
C GLY A 299 -0.75 -9.44 -3.66
N GLN A 300 -0.18 -9.98 -2.60
CA GLN A 300 -0.95 -10.56 -1.48
C GLN A 300 -1.31 -9.55 -0.40
N GLU A 301 -0.49 -8.52 -0.26
CA GLU A 301 -0.63 -7.48 0.76
C GLU A 301 -0.63 -6.10 0.11
N PHE A 302 -1.21 -5.14 0.78
CA PHE A 302 -1.13 -3.74 0.39
C PHE A 302 -1.04 -2.85 1.63
N VAL A 303 -0.45 -1.69 1.47
CA VAL A 303 -0.26 -0.69 2.51
C VAL A 303 -1.18 0.50 2.28
N SER A 304 -1.57 1.15 3.36
CA SER A 304 -2.27 2.43 3.33
C SER A 304 -1.72 3.38 4.36
N GLY A 305 -1.67 4.66 4.00
CA GLY A 305 -1.33 5.76 4.88
C GLY A 305 -2.49 6.74 5.04
N GLY A 306 -2.70 7.23 6.23
CA GLY A 306 -3.84 8.12 6.49
C GLY A 306 -3.52 9.31 7.40
N TRP A 307 -4.47 10.22 7.48
CA TRP A 307 -4.43 11.37 8.37
C TRP A 307 -4.52 11.00 9.85
N ASP A 308 -4.88 9.75 10.16
CA ASP A 308 -4.89 9.21 11.52
C ASP A 308 -3.49 8.91 12.08
N ARG A 309 -2.43 9.31 11.38
CA ARG A 309 -1.03 9.09 11.76
C ARG A 309 -0.66 7.62 11.88
N THR A 310 -1.32 6.77 11.09
CA THR A 310 -1.05 5.34 11.08
C THR A 310 -0.76 4.86 9.67
N VAL A 311 0.15 3.90 9.59
CA VAL A 311 0.38 3.08 8.40
C VAL A 311 -0.26 1.73 8.67
N ARG A 312 -1.03 1.22 7.72
CA ARG A 312 -1.73 -0.05 7.87
C ARG A 312 -1.40 -0.98 6.74
N ILE A 313 -1.16 -2.22 7.11
CA ILE A 313 -0.91 -3.31 6.17
C ILE A 313 -2.13 -4.21 6.17
N TRP A 314 -2.59 -4.52 4.99
CA TRP A 314 -3.78 -5.32 4.75
C TRP A 314 -3.41 -6.53 3.92
N LYS A 315 -4.13 -7.62 4.12
CA LYS A 315 -4.06 -8.78 3.24
C LYS A 315 -5.29 -8.84 2.35
N GLU A 316 -5.06 -9.14 1.09
CA GLU A 316 -6.15 -9.35 0.16
C GLU A 316 -7.05 -10.50 0.66
N GLY A 317 -8.36 -10.30 0.59
CA GLY A 317 -9.34 -11.31 1.00
C GLY A 317 -9.61 -11.42 2.51
N GLU A 318 -8.73 -10.97 3.41
CA GLU A 318 -8.92 -11.09 4.86
C GLU A 318 -9.83 -10.00 5.49
N GLY A 319 -10.26 -9.02 4.72
CA GLY A 319 -11.18 -7.96 5.16
C GLY A 319 -10.53 -6.96 6.12
N SER A 320 -11.25 -6.56 7.16
CA SER A 320 -10.89 -5.44 8.04
C SER A 320 -9.98 -5.83 9.21
N LYS A 321 -8.86 -6.49 8.95
CA LYS A 321 -7.89 -6.90 9.98
C LYS A 321 -6.48 -6.38 9.67
N PRO A 322 -6.24 -5.06 9.64
CA PRO A 322 -4.94 -4.54 9.31
C PRO A 322 -3.93 -4.75 10.44
N VAL A 323 -2.67 -4.87 10.08
CA VAL A 323 -1.55 -4.63 11.00
C VAL A 323 -1.29 -3.13 11.03
N VAL A 324 -1.18 -2.53 12.20
CA VAL A 324 -1.07 -1.07 12.34
C VAL A 324 0.29 -0.69 12.88
N TYR A 325 0.97 0.20 12.17
CA TYR A 325 2.22 0.81 12.56
C TYR A 325 2.04 2.29 12.85
N THR A 326 2.73 2.77 13.86
CA THR A 326 2.70 4.18 14.26
C THR A 326 4.00 4.54 14.97
N GLY A 327 4.47 5.75 14.75
CA GLY A 327 5.62 6.33 15.43
C GLY A 327 5.18 7.41 16.43
N LYS A 328 5.96 7.63 17.50
CA LYS A 328 5.65 8.65 18.52
C LYS A 328 5.61 10.08 17.95
N ARG A 329 6.51 10.38 17.01
CA ARG A 329 6.63 11.70 16.37
C ARG A 329 5.95 11.79 15.00
N MET A 330 5.43 10.66 14.50
CA MET A 330 4.80 10.61 13.18
C MET A 330 3.55 11.48 13.13
N GLN A 331 3.47 12.32 12.13
CA GLN A 331 2.32 13.14 11.81
C GLN A 331 1.47 12.49 10.71
N ARG A 332 0.71 13.25 9.96
CA ARG A 332 -0.11 12.77 8.85
C ARG A 332 0.76 12.03 7.84
N VAL A 333 0.27 10.92 7.32
CA VAL A 333 0.98 10.12 6.31
C VAL A 333 0.38 10.44 4.96
N PHE A 334 1.19 11.02 4.07
CA PHE A 334 0.74 11.42 2.73
C PHE A 334 1.10 10.39 1.67
N ALA A 335 2.26 9.75 1.77
CA ALA A 335 2.72 8.77 0.81
C ALA A 335 3.12 7.45 1.49
N THR A 336 2.79 6.33 0.86
CA THR A 336 3.21 5.00 1.30
C THR A 336 3.51 4.14 0.09
N THR A 337 4.59 3.37 0.16
CA THR A 337 4.96 2.41 -0.87
C THR A 337 5.66 1.20 -0.26
N TYR A 338 5.65 0.08 -0.96
CA TYR A 338 6.49 -1.07 -0.66
C TYR A 338 7.83 -0.94 -1.39
N THR A 339 8.88 -1.51 -0.81
CA THR A 339 10.12 -1.79 -1.55
C THR A 339 9.90 -2.95 -2.52
N GLN A 340 10.73 -3.03 -3.56
CA GLN A 340 10.59 -4.04 -4.61
C GLN A 340 10.80 -5.48 -4.09
N ASP A 341 11.49 -5.67 -2.97
CA ASP A 341 11.66 -6.96 -2.30
C ASP A 341 10.47 -7.38 -1.42
N ALA A 342 9.44 -6.54 -1.29
CA ALA A 342 8.26 -6.72 -0.44
C ALA A 342 8.57 -6.90 1.07
N ARG A 343 9.82 -6.68 1.50
CA ARG A 343 10.24 -6.85 2.91
C ARG A 343 10.07 -5.61 3.74
N PHE A 344 10.12 -4.44 3.08
CA PHE A 344 10.01 -3.15 3.76
C PHE A 344 8.88 -2.32 3.20
N ILE A 345 8.44 -1.38 4.01
CA ILE A 345 7.43 -0.39 3.70
C ILE A 345 8.01 0.97 4.02
N LEU A 346 7.74 1.92 3.16
CA LEU A 346 8.14 3.30 3.31
C LEU A 346 6.92 4.18 3.53
N SER A 347 7.05 5.16 4.40
CA SER A 347 6.00 6.14 4.66
C SER A 347 6.57 7.54 4.74
N GLY A 348 6.09 8.41 3.88
CA GLY A 348 6.33 9.86 3.91
C GLY A 348 5.28 10.55 4.78
N SER A 349 5.72 11.41 5.66
CA SER A 349 4.89 12.05 6.68
C SER A 349 5.10 13.57 6.70
N ASP A 350 4.14 14.27 7.25
CA ASP A 350 4.08 15.73 7.40
C ASP A 350 5.22 16.32 8.27
N ASP A 351 5.99 15.46 8.93
CA ASP A 351 7.14 15.85 9.75
C ASP A 351 8.49 15.88 8.99
N GLY A 352 8.47 15.82 7.67
CA GLY A 352 9.65 15.86 6.81
C GLY A 352 10.44 14.55 6.75
N ASN A 353 9.99 13.49 7.40
CA ASN A 353 10.72 12.25 7.50
C ASN A 353 10.11 11.14 6.66
N VAL A 354 10.95 10.39 5.97
CA VAL A 354 10.59 9.10 5.37
C VAL A 354 10.98 7.99 6.34
N ARG A 355 10.01 7.17 6.76
CA ARG A 355 10.25 6.07 7.69
C ARG A 355 10.23 4.74 6.99
N LEU A 356 11.22 3.94 7.34
CA LEU A 356 11.38 2.56 6.88
C LEU A 356 10.82 1.59 7.93
N TRP A 357 9.88 0.75 7.51
CA TRP A 357 9.21 -0.24 8.34
C TRP A 357 9.41 -1.64 7.75
N LYS A 358 9.44 -2.64 8.60
CA LYS A 358 9.37 -4.03 8.17
C LYS A 358 7.94 -4.40 7.77
N ALA A 359 7.75 -5.10 6.66
CA ALA A 359 6.46 -5.65 6.29
C ALA A 359 5.94 -6.61 7.38
N ARG A 360 6.83 -7.48 7.90
CA ARG A 360 6.55 -8.32 9.08
C ARG A 360 7.34 -7.83 10.28
N ALA A 361 6.64 -7.30 11.27
CA ALA A 361 7.25 -6.65 12.44
C ALA A 361 8.24 -7.52 13.23
N SER A 362 8.06 -8.83 13.24
CA SER A 362 8.90 -9.80 13.95
C SER A 362 10.07 -10.33 13.13
N GLU A 363 10.17 -9.93 11.87
CA GLU A 363 11.23 -10.42 11.01
C GLU A 363 12.60 -9.92 11.43
N LYS A 364 13.57 -10.84 11.53
CA LYS A 364 14.97 -10.52 11.81
C LYS A 364 15.60 -9.96 10.54
N LEU A 365 16.31 -8.85 10.68
CA LEU A 365 17.15 -8.30 9.62
C LEU A 365 18.46 -9.09 9.53
N GLY A 366 18.92 -9.34 8.32
CA GLY A 366 20.15 -10.08 8.04
C GLY A 366 19.94 -11.58 7.77
N VAL A 367 21.01 -12.33 7.81
CA VAL A 367 21.03 -13.75 7.48
C VAL A 367 20.37 -14.56 8.60
N VAL A 368 19.41 -15.41 8.22
CA VAL A 368 18.71 -16.33 9.13
C VAL A 368 19.28 -17.72 8.94
N GLU A 369 19.79 -18.32 10.01
CA GLU A 369 20.29 -19.69 10.01
C GLU A 369 19.16 -20.70 9.73
N GLY A 370 19.49 -21.84 9.13
CA GLY A 370 18.51 -22.88 8.81
C GLY A 370 17.73 -23.37 10.04
N ARG A 371 18.38 -23.47 11.19
CA ARG A 371 17.75 -23.85 12.48
C ARG A 371 16.75 -22.80 12.97
N GLU A 372 17.08 -21.51 12.85
CA GLU A 372 16.17 -20.42 13.21
C GLU A 372 14.95 -20.39 12.27
N ARG A 373 15.17 -20.60 10.96
CA ARG A 373 14.10 -20.69 9.96
C ARG A 373 13.12 -21.80 10.28
N ALA A 374 13.61 -23.02 10.52
CA ALA A 374 12.78 -24.16 10.89
C ALA A 374 11.99 -23.92 12.19
N SER A 375 12.61 -23.28 13.18
CA SER A 375 11.94 -22.89 14.44
C SER A 375 10.85 -21.84 14.21
N LYS A 376 11.07 -20.88 13.31
CA LYS A 376 10.06 -19.86 12.94
C LYS A 376 8.90 -20.49 12.21
N GLU A 377 9.16 -21.30 11.18
CA GLU A 377 8.12 -22.01 10.42
C GLU A 377 7.25 -22.90 11.34
N TYR A 378 7.86 -23.61 12.26
CA TYR A 378 7.12 -24.41 13.24
C TYR A 378 6.19 -23.57 14.10
N ARG A 379 6.65 -22.41 14.58
CA ARG A 379 5.84 -21.45 15.37
C ARG A 379 4.70 -20.88 14.55
N ASP A 380 4.95 -20.51 13.29
CA ASP A 380 3.94 -19.95 12.37
C ASP A 380 2.84 -20.97 12.10
N ARG A 381 3.19 -22.23 11.79
CA ARG A 381 2.22 -23.33 11.62
C ARG A 381 1.41 -23.59 12.89
N LEU A 382 2.02 -23.51 14.07
CA LEU A 382 1.29 -23.64 15.32
C LEU A 382 0.27 -22.51 15.54
N ARG A 383 0.63 -21.27 15.22
CA ARG A 383 -0.29 -20.13 15.33
C ARG A 383 -1.46 -20.26 14.37
N GLU A 384 -1.20 -20.62 13.12
CA GLU A 384 -2.24 -20.86 12.12
C GLU A 384 -3.22 -21.95 12.59
N ARG A 385 -2.71 -23.08 13.03
CA ARG A 385 -3.52 -24.20 13.53
C ARG A 385 -4.39 -23.82 14.73
N TRP A 386 -3.88 -22.98 15.63
CA TRP A 386 -4.58 -22.55 16.84
C TRP A 386 -5.20 -21.14 16.72
N SER A 387 -5.32 -20.59 15.53
CA SER A 387 -5.87 -19.25 15.29
C SER A 387 -7.30 -19.06 15.78
N MET A 388 -8.07 -20.16 15.86
CA MET A 388 -9.45 -20.17 16.38
C MET A 388 -9.52 -20.15 17.91
N ASP A 389 -8.41 -20.41 18.63
CA ASP A 389 -8.40 -20.30 20.08
C ASP A 389 -8.54 -18.82 20.51
N LYS A 390 -9.46 -18.56 21.44
CA LYS A 390 -9.77 -17.19 21.93
C LYS A 390 -8.55 -16.46 22.47
N GLU A 391 -7.67 -17.16 23.18
CA GLU A 391 -6.47 -16.55 23.79
C GLU A 391 -5.37 -16.26 22.75
N VAL A 392 -5.09 -17.21 21.85
CA VAL A 392 -4.12 -17.03 20.76
C VAL A 392 -4.58 -15.89 19.86
N GLY A 393 -5.84 -15.92 19.40
CA GLY A 393 -6.39 -14.88 18.56
C GLY A 393 -6.52 -13.50 19.23
N ARG A 394 -6.66 -13.44 20.60
CA ARG A 394 -6.62 -12.18 21.33
C ARG A 394 -5.22 -11.58 21.32
N ILE A 395 -4.18 -12.39 21.54
CA ILE A 395 -2.79 -11.93 21.54
C ILE A 395 -2.39 -11.46 20.15
N GLU A 396 -2.73 -12.19 19.10
CA GLU A 396 -2.40 -11.83 17.72
C GLU A 396 -3.10 -10.52 17.27
N ARG A 397 -4.36 -10.34 17.65
CA ARG A 397 -5.16 -9.13 17.31
C ARG A 397 -4.84 -7.92 18.17
N GLN A 398 -4.05 -8.06 19.21
CA GLN A 398 -3.67 -6.93 20.06
C GLN A 398 -2.79 -5.96 19.27
N GLN A 399 -3.18 -4.70 19.19
CA GLN A 399 -2.47 -3.63 18.48
C GLN A 399 -2.15 -2.49 19.44
N ASN A 400 -0.98 -1.89 19.25
CA ASN A 400 -0.58 -0.70 19.98
C ASN A 400 -1.01 0.54 19.19
N LEU A 401 -2.23 1.01 19.44
CA LEU A 401 -2.78 2.22 18.83
C LEU A 401 -2.56 3.43 19.73
N PRO A 402 -2.24 4.61 19.18
CA PRO A 402 -2.25 5.86 19.92
C PRO A 402 -3.61 6.08 20.59
N VAL A 403 -3.60 6.63 21.80
CA VAL A 403 -4.84 6.84 22.58
C VAL A 403 -5.86 7.69 21.80
N ALA A 404 -5.38 8.71 21.07
CA ALA A 404 -6.24 9.57 20.25
C ALA A 404 -6.98 8.76 19.16
N VAL A 405 -6.26 7.89 18.42
CA VAL A 405 -6.84 7.03 17.38
C VAL A 405 -7.83 6.03 17.97
N LYS A 406 -7.48 5.44 19.14
CA LYS A 406 -8.38 4.53 19.85
C LYS A 406 -9.67 5.20 20.28
N LYS A 407 -9.60 6.41 20.91
CA LYS A 407 -10.78 7.17 21.31
C LYS A 407 -11.64 7.58 20.10
N ALA A 408 -11.03 8.08 19.02
CA ALA A 408 -11.72 8.42 17.78
C ALA A 408 -12.39 7.18 17.14
N GLY A 409 -11.73 6.02 17.18
CA GLY A 409 -12.32 4.76 16.73
C GLY A 409 -13.52 4.31 17.56
N GLN A 410 -13.48 4.49 18.88
CA GLN A 410 -14.63 4.23 19.76
C GLN A 410 -15.79 5.17 19.46
N LEU A 411 -15.53 6.47 19.31
CA LEU A 411 -16.54 7.46 18.95
C LEU A 411 -17.19 7.14 17.60
N LYS A 412 -16.38 6.83 16.57
CA LYS A 412 -16.89 6.41 15.25
C LYS A 412 -17.82 5.20 15.39
N ARG A 413 -17.45 4.21 16.19
CA ARG A 413 -18.27 3.02 16.43
C ARG A 413 -19.59 3.37 17.08
N THR A 414 -19.60 4.18 18.15
CA THR A 414 -20.86 4.60 18.81
C THR A 414 -21.77 5.39 17.86
N MET A 415 -21.21 6.23 16.98
CA MET A 415 -21.97 6.93 15.94
C MET A 415 -22.61 5.99 14.92
N LEU A 416 -21.86 4.97 14.47
CA LEU A 416 -22.37 3.97 13.53
C LEU A 416 -23.47 3.11 14.17
N ASP A 417 -23.29 2.69 15.43
CA ASP A 417 -24.27 1.93 16.18
C ASP A 417 -25.57 2.74 16.38
N ALA A 418 -25.45 4.04 16.72
CA ALA A 418 -26.59 4.93 16.84
C ALA A 418 -27.35 5.09 15.51
N ARG A 419 -26.63 5.22 14.38
CA ARG A 419 -27.25 5.24 13.05
C ARG A 419 -27.96 3.94 12.73
N ALA A 420 -27.37 2.79 13.03
CA ALA A 420 -27.95 1.48 12.80
C ALA A 420 -29.25 1.32 13.57
N VAL A 421 -29.28 1.70 14.86
CA VAL A 421 -30.48 1.69 15.70
C VAL A 421 -31.56 2.63 15.15
N LYS A 422 -31.21 3.84 14.71
CA LYS A 422 -32.14 4.79 14.09
C LYS A 422 -32.74 4.24 12.79
N GLU A 423 -31.93 3.63 11.93
CA GLU A 423 -32.40 2.99 10.69
C GLU A 423 -33.30 1.77 10.99
N GLU A 424 -32.98 0.99 12.01
CA GLU A 424 -33.79 -0.15 12.43
C GLU A 424 -35.18 0.32 12.95
N ARG A 425 -35.22 1.34 13.80
CA ARG A 425 -36.45 1.95 14.28
C ARG A 425 -37.29 2.49 13.12
N ARG A 426 -36.68 3.21 12.17
CA ARG A 426 -37.37 3.71 10.98
C ARG A 426 -38.00 2.57 10.18
N ARG A 427 -37.27 1.47 9.99
CA ARG A 427 -37.76 0.28 9.26
C ARG A 427 -38.97 -0.37 9.97
N LYS A 428 -38.92 -0.46 11.30
CA LYS A 428 -40.06 -1.01 12.10
C LYS A 428 -41.37 -0.23 11.91
N HIS A 429 -41.27 1.09 11.66
CA HIS A 429 -42.43 1.97 11.46
C HIS A 429 -42.74 2.25 9.99
N THR A 430 -42.07 1.63 9.04
CA THR A 430 -42.31 1.80 7.60
C THR A 430 -43.06 0.57 7.07
N ARG A 431 -43.92 0.77 6.05
CA ARG A 431 -44.67 -0.31 5.39
C ARG A 431 -43.72 -1.42 4.94
N ALA A 432 -44.12 -2.67 5.13
CA ALA A 432 -43.31 -3.84 4.73
C ALA A 432 -42.87 -3.76 3.27
N GLY A 433 -41.56 -3.91 3.03
CA GLY A 433 -40.94 -3.83 1.69
C GLY A 433 -40.50 -2.45 1.25
N ALA A 434 -41.01 -1.33 1.82
CA ALA A 434 -40.65 0.03 1.38
C ALA A 434 -39.24 0.48 1.84
N SER A 435 -38.69 -0.11 2.91
CA SER A 435 -37.37 0.24 3.44
C SER A 435 -36.52 -1.02 3.64
N LYS A 436 -36.06 -1.63 2.54
CA LYS A 436 -35.13 -2.76 2.60
C LYS A 436 -33.72 -2.28 2.93
N PRO A 437 -32.98 -2.98 3.81
CA PRO A 437 -31.58 -2.65 4.06
C PRO A 437 -30.75 -2.88 2.80
N LYS A 438 -30.01 -1.85 2.35
CA LYS A 438 -29.04 -1.99 1.28
C LYS A 438 -27.70 -2.48 1.85
N ALA A 439 -27.07 -3.46 1.20
CA ALA A 439 -25.74 -3.90 1.56
C ALA A 439 -24.75 -2.72 1.47
N GLU A 440 -23.78 -2.65 2.35
CA GLU A 440 -22.82 -1.54 2.38
C GLU A 440 -22.07 -1.37 1.06
N ARG A 441 -21.70 -2.48 0.39
CA ARG A 441 -21.09 -2.47 -0.93
C ARG A 441 -21.92 -1.70 -1.96
N LYS A 442 -23.24 -1.85 -1.94
CA LYS A 442 -24.17 -1.17 -2.85
C LYS A 442 -24.37 0.32 -2.53
N LYS A 443 -23.87 0.81 -1.40
CA LYS A 443 -23.96 2.23 -1.02
C LYS A 443 -22.77 3.05 -1.50
N VAL A 444 -21.66 2.40 -1.84
CA VAL A 444 -20.40 3.06 -2.22
C VAL A 444 -20.51 3.72 -3.59
N VAL A 445 -21.14 3.04 -4.52
CA VAL A 445 -21.33 3.49 -5.89
C VAL A 445 -22.68 4.17 -6.02
N VAL A 446 -22.68 5.37 -6.59
CA VAL A 446 -23.90 6.16 -6.85
C VAL A 446 -24.42 5.90 -8.26
N ALA A 447 -23.54 5.97 -9.25
CA ALA A 447 -23.86 5.76 -10.65
C ALA A 447 -22.66 5.24 -11.43
N GLU A 448 -22.92 4.51 -12.49
CA GLU A 448 -21.94 4.11 -13.51
C GLU A 448 -22.39 4.74 -14.83
N GLN A 449 -21.44 5.34 -15.54
CA GLN A 449 -21.63 5.95 -16.86
C GLN A 449 -20.69 5.24 -17.84
N THR A 450 -21.22 4.76 -18.91
CA THR A 450 -20.50 4.10 -20.02
C THR A 450 -20.51 5.01 -21.24
#